data_2348291ca9e6b7059070441724372e82
#
_entry.id   2348291ca9e6b7059070441724372e82
#
_cell.length_a   1.000
_cell.length_b   1.000
_cell.length_c   1.000
_cell.angle_alpha   90.00
_cell.angle_beta   90.00
_cell.angle_gamma   90.00
#
_symmetry.space_group_name_H-M   'P 1'
#
loop_
_entity.id
_entity.type
_entity.pdbx_description
1 polymer ?
#
loop_
_entity_poly.entity_id
_entity_poly.type
_entity_poly.pdbx_seq_one_letter_code
_entity_poly.pdbx_strand_id
1 'polypeptide(L)'
;MRKRILSLLLALTLALSAGVFGVIPALAADSCVSVKADAVTTGEVVAGSLLEIKLTDVFEDTDGHTLTYTLTNAAQFSVQTKVKDGSLYVSEKDPGTYEPKVKATCSDGKELTATFTITVTEAPHGLDAQYNYDETPAKEVTVYVTISNDGVPIRGRDGTVLCHKAITVPYFDLGRYNLDEYYRYHTENGEGKYIDENIVERPTGLHLYLYLLERYFIGLPEEQCCK
;
A
#
# COMPACT_ATOMS: atom_id res chain seq x y z
N MET A 1 -25.38 -8.62 52.02
CA MET A 1 -24.75 -7.60 51.15
C MET A 1 -23.81 -8.16 50.09
N ARG A 2 -23.05 -9.25 50.30
CA ARG A 2 -22.12 -9.83 49.32
C ARG A 2 -22.72 -10.35 47.99
N LYS A 3 -23.95 -10.87 48.01
CA LYS A 3 -24.61 -11.43 46.82
C LYS A 3 -25.09 -10.37 45.80
N ARG A 4 -25.36 -9.14 46.23
CA ARG A 4 -25.81 -8.03 45.33
C ARG A 4 -24.64 -7.36 44.61
N ILE A 5 -23.45 -7.38 45.21
CA ILE A 5 -22.23 -6.79 44.59
C ILE A 5 -21.73 -7.69 43.47
N LEU A 6 -21.84 -9.03 43.62
CA LEU A 6 -21.44 -9.99 42.62
C LEU A 6 -22.31 -9.92 41.36
N SER A 7 -23.60 -9.66 41.52
CA SER A 7 -24.55 -9.50 40.41
C SER A 7 -24.31 -8.19 39.62
N LEU A 8 -23.88 -7.12 40.28
CA LEU A 8 -23.55 -5.85 39.62
C LEU A 8 -22.23 -5.93 38.85
N LEU A 9 -21.24 -6.66 39.35
CA LEU A 9 -19.97 -6.87 38.65
C LEU A 9 -20.15 -7.76 37.41
N LEU A 10 -21.03 -8.75 37.48
CA LEU A 10 -21.31 -9.63 36.32
C LEU A 10 -22.10 -8.87 35.23
N ALA A 11 -22.99 -7.97 35.61
CA ALA A 11 -23.71 -7.11 34.65
C ALA A 11 -22.78 -6.09 33.97
N LEU A 12 -21.77 -5.58 34.68
CA LEU A 12 -20.83 -4.61 34.16
C LEU A 12 -19.81 -5.25 33.20
N THR A 13 -19.41 -6.51 33.42
CA THR A 13 -18.53 -7.23 32.49
C THR A 13 -19.23 -7.67 31.21
N LEU A 14 -20.55 -7.93 31.25
CA LEU A 14 -21.33 -8.20 30.03
C LEU A 14 -21.59 -6.92 29.20
N ALA A 15 -21.60 -5.76 29.82
CA ALA A 15 -21.80 -4.49 29.11
C ALA A 15 -20.52 -3.98 28.40
N LEU A 16 -19.32 -4.45 28.82
CA LEU A 16 -18.06 -4.08 28.17
C LEU A 16 -17.67 -5.00 27.02
N SER A 17 -18.28 -6.17 26.88
CA SER A 17 -18.04 -7.09 25.74
C SER A 17 -18.99 -6.86 24.55
N ALA A 18 -19.95 -5.94 24.65
CA ALA A 18 -20.90 -5.61 23.59
C ALA A 18 -20.52 -4.37 22.77
N GLY A 19 -19.30 -3.92 22.91
CA GLY A 19 -18.84 -2.71 22.23
C GLY A 19 -17.77 -3.01 21.21
N VAL A 20 -18.13 -3.35 20.02
CA VAL A 20 -17.67 -2.88 18.70
C VAL A 20 -18.26 -3.82 17.62
N PHE A 21 -19.54 -4.08 17.69
CA PHE A 21 -20.26 -4.38 16.45
C PHE A 21 -20.76 -3.05 15.92
N GLY A 22 -20.13 -2.56 14.84
CA GLY A 22 -20.68 -1.45 14.11
C GLY A 22 -22.16 -1.72 13.87
N VAL A 23 -23.02 -0.79 14.31
CA VAL A 23 -24.46 -0.91 14.08
C VAL A 23 -24.66 -0.91 12.58
N ILE A 24 -24.82 -2.10 11.99
CA ILE A 24 -25.30 -2.21 10.62
C ILE A 24 -26.76 -1.72 10.67
N PRO A 25 -27.10 -0.60 10.05
CA PRO A 25 -28.49 -0.16 10.02
C PRO A 25 -29.33 -1.29 9.39
N ALA A 26 -30.41 -1.68 10.06
CA ALA A 26 -31.35 -2.65 9.54
C ALA A 26 -31.84 -2.16 8.16
N LEU A 27 -31.51 -2.91 7.11
CA LEU A 27 -31.80 -2.59 5.73
C LEU A 27 -33.31 -2.70 5.45
N ALA A 28 -33.83 -1.69 4.78
CA ALA A 28 -35.16 -1.74 4.19
C ALA A 28 -35.22 -2.88 3.17
N ALA A 29 -36.28 -3.66 3.20
CA ALA A 29 -36.50 -4.91 2.47
C ALA A 29 -36.60 -4.82 0.92
N ASP A 30 -36.15 -3.71 0.31
CA ASP A 30 -36.23 -3.45 -1.13
C ASP A 30 -34.91 -2.98 -1.76
N SER A 31 -33.76 -3.28 -1.16
CA SER A 31 -32.46 -2.88 -1.71
C SER A 31 -31.82 -4.03 -2.47
N CYS A 32 -31.49 -3.82 -3.74
CA CYS A 32 -30.73 -4.78 -4.56
C CYS A 32 -29.27 -4.94 -4.10
N VAL A 33 -28.77 -4.09 -3.20
CA VAL A 33 -27.42 -4.16 -2.67
C VAL A 33 -27.43 -4.34 -1.16
N SER A 34 -26.64 -5.27 -0.64
CA SER A 34 -26.43 -5.49 0.79
C SER A 34 -24.93 -5.62 1.11
N VAL A 35 -24.61 -5.44 2.38
CA VAL A 35 -23.27 -5.80 2.91
C VAL A 35 -23.34 -7.25 3.35
N LYS A 36 -22.40 -8.07 2.90
CA LYS A 36 -22.31 -9.49 3.28
C LYS A 36 -22.15 -9.64 4.80
N ALA A 37 -22.75 -10.67 5.36
CA ALA A 37 -22.73 -10.90 6.81
C ALA A 37 -21.32 -11.15 7.37
N ASP A 38 -20.43 -11.67 6.55
CA ASP A 38 -19.02 -11.95 6.87
C ASP A 38 -18.05 -10.91 6.29
N ALA A 39 -18.56 -9.77 5.82
CA ALA A 39 -17.75 -8.72 5.22
C ALA A 39 -16.72 -8.18 6.20
N VAL A 40 -15.46 -8.13 5.79
CA VAL A 40 -14.38 -7.50 6.55
C VAL A 40 -14.26 -6.05 6.13
N THR A 41 -14.67 -5.14 7.01
CA THR A 41 -14.60 -3.68 6.81
C THR A 41 -13.53 -3.02 7.66
N THR A 42 -12.69 -3.80 8.33
CA THR A 42 -11.55 -3.33 9.12
C THR A 42 -10.26 -3.86 8.54
N GLY A 43 -9.16 -3.12 8.70
CA GLY A 43 -7.85 -3.56 8.24
C GLY A 43 -6.72 -2.80 8.91
N GLU A 44 -5.53 -3.35 8.76
CA GLU A 44 -4.30 -2.73 9.23
C GLU A 44 -3.27 -2.72 8.09
N VAL A 45 -2.53 -1.63 7.96
CA VAL A 45 -1.48 -1.47 6.96
C VAL A 45 -0.38 -0.56 7.49
N VAL A 46 0.86 -0.83 7.11
CA VAL A 46 2.00 0.02 7.46
C VAL A 46 1.98 1.29 6.61
N ALA A 47 2.33 2.43 7.20
CA ALA A 47 2.43 3.72 6.50
C ALA A 47 3.26 3.61 5.21
N GLY A 48 2.73 4.16 4.11
CA GLY A 48 3.31 4.06 2.77
C GLY A 48 3.11 2.72 2.06
N SER A 49 2.58 1.69 2.73
CA SER A 49 2.23 0.40 2.13
C SER A 49 0.82 0.43 1.55
N LEU A 50 0.40 -0.66 0.91
CA LEU A 50 -0.89 -0.80 0.25
C LEU A 50 -1.73 -1.88 0.92
N LEU A 51 -2.96 -1.53 1.27
CA LEU A 51 -4.03 -2.49 1.56
C LEU A 51 -4.99 -2.53 0.37
N GLU A 52 -5.31 -3.71 -0.12
CA GLU A 52 -6.34 -3.94 -1.14
C GLU A 52 -7.49 -4.72 -0.51
N ILE A 53 -8.70 -4.19 -0.65
CA ILE A 53 -9.95 -4.86 -0.23
C ILE A 53 -10.82 -5.01 -1.47
N LYS A 54 -11.12 -6.26 -1.84
CA LYS A 54 -12.05 -6.55 -2.94
C LYS A 54 -13.46 -6.21 -2.51
N LEU A 55 -14.11 -5.32 -3.21
CA LEU A 55 -15.45 -4.84 -2.85
C LEU A 55 -16.53 -5.89 -3.12
N THR A 56 -16.26 -6.86 -3.99
CA THR A 56 -17.11 -8.04 -4.18
C THR A 56 -17.13 -8.98 -2.97
N ASP A 57 -16.13 -8.89 -2.07
CA ASP A 57 -16.11 -9.64 -0.82
C ASP A 57 -16.88 -8.92 0.31
N VAL A 58 -17.22 -7.65 0.09
CA VAL A 58 -17.93 -6.79 1.06
C VAL A 58 -19.39 -6.60 0.70
N PHE A 59 -19.66 -6.31 -0.59
CA PHE A 59 -21.01 -6.07 -1.08
C PHE A 59 -21.52 -7.27 -1.87
N GLU A 60 -22.79 -7.52 -1.78
CA GLU A 60 -23.50 -8.48 -2.62
C GLU A 60 -24.71 -7.83 -3.28
N ASP A 61 -24.99 -8.28 -4.48
CA ASP A 61 -26.22 -7.99 -5.17
C ASP A 61 -27.20 -9.12 -4.92
N THR A 62 -28.40 -8.79 -4.48
CA THR A 62 -29.46 -9.79 -4.16
C THR A 62 -30.27 -10.19 -5.36
N ASP A 63 -30.21 -9.43 -6.46
CA ASP A 63 -31.10 -9.54 -7.61
C ASP A 63 -30.37 -9.85 -8.94
N GLY A 64 -29.02 -10.07 -8.87
CA GLY A 64 -28.22 -10.43 -10.04
C GLY A 64 -27.81 -9.26 -10.94
N HIS A 65 -27.79 -8.02 -10.38
CA HIS A 65 -27.33 -6.84 -11.08
C HIS A 65 -25.81 -6.66 -10.98
N THR A 66 -25.27 -5.79 -11.80
CA THR A 66 -23.86 -5.37 -11.68
C THR A 66 -23.75 -4.20 -10.69
N LEU A 67 -22.85 -4.32 -9.71
CA LEU A 67 -22.55 -3.25 -8.78
C LEU A 67 -21.42 -2.36 -9.31
N THR A 68 -21.57 -1.06 -9.13
CA THR A 68 -20.52 -0.07 -9.32
C THR A 68 -20.13 0.54 -7.97
N TYR A 69 -18.87 0.94 -7.81
CA TYR A 69 -18.35 1.39 -6.53
C TYR A 69 -17.70 2.77 -6.64
N THR A 70 -17.94 3.60 -5.63
CA THR A 70 -17.37 4.96 -5.55
C THR A 70 -16.90 5.28 -4.13
N LEU A 71 -15.69 5.83 -4.00
CA LEU A 71 -15.20 6.38 -2.75
C LEU A 71 -15.81 7.79 -2.54
N THR A 72 -16.73 7.92 -1.58
CA THR A 72 -17.53 9.15 -1.44
C THR A 72 -16.80 10.28 -0.73
N ASN A 73 -15.78 9.97 0.07
CA ASN A 73 -14.98 10.95 0.82
C ASN A 73 -13.51 10.98 0.38
N ALA A 74 -13.25 10.76 -0.92
CA ALA A 74 -11.91 10.67 -1.49
C ALA A 74 -11.01 11.88 -1.17
N ALA A 75 -11.57 13.08 -1.05
CA ALA A 75 -10.82 14.30 -0.75
C ALA A 75 -10.15 14.32 0.65
N GLN A 76 -10.49 13.37 1.52
CA GLN A 76 -9.91 13.24 2.86
C GLN A 76 -8.62 12.39 2.89
N PHE A 77 -8.25 11.78 1.76
CA PHE A 77 -7.19 10.78 1.68
C PHE A 77 -6.13 11.18 0.65
N SER A 78 -5.03 10.45 0.67
CA SER A 78 -4.02 10.55 -0.37
C SER A 78 -4.59 10.13 -1.74
N VAL A 79 -3.97 10.55 -2.82
CA VAL A 79 -4.37 10.16 -4.20
C VAL A 79 -4.22 8.65 -4.47
N GLN A 80 -3.51 7.95 -3.59
CA GLN A 80 -3.31 6.50 -3.67
C GLN A 80 -4.46 5.73 -3.03
N THR A 81 -5.22 6.36 -2.10
CA THR A 81 -6.42 5.79 -1.52
C THR A 81 -7.60 6.04 -2.45
N LYS A 82 -8.07 4.97 -3.10
CA LYS A 82 -9.13 5.06 -4.13
C LYS A 82 -9.84 3.75 -4.38
N VAL A 83 -10.97 3.85 -5.05
CA VAL A 83 -11.67 2.70 -5.64
C VAL A 83 -11.27 2.58 -7.12
N LYS A 84 -10.82 1.41 -7.52
CA LYS A 84 -10.50 1.07 -8.91
C LYS A 84 -10.67 -0.42 -9.15
N ASP A 85 -11.17 -0.80 -10.32
CA ASP A 85 -11.31 -2.19 -10.78
C ASP A 85 -12.00 -3.14 -9.78
N GLY A 86 -13.01 -2.62 -9.05
CA GLY A 86 -13.77 -3.40 -8.07
C GLY A 86 -13.06 -3.56 -6.71
N SER A 87 -11.96 -2.89 -6.47
CA SER A 87 -11.22 -2.91 -5.20
C SER A 87 -11.13 -1.51 -4.58
N LEU A 88 -11.14 -1.46 -3.24
CA LEU A 88 -10.69 -0.32 -2.46
C LEU A 88 -9.20 -0.50 -2.18
N TYR A 89 -8.41 0.44 -2.63
CA TYR A 89 -6.99 0.58 -2.31
C TYR A 89 -6.83 1.63 -1.23
N VAL A 90 -6.10 1.31 -0.15
CA VAL A 90 -5.76 2.26 0.91
C VAL A 90 -4.25 2.33 1.06
N SER A 91 -3.70 3.53 0.92
CA SER A 91 -2.27 3.80 1.11
C SER A 91 -2.09 5.23 1.61
N GLU A 92 -1.76 5.36 2.88
CA GLU A 92 -1.55 6.64 3.56
C GLU A 92 -0.12 6.72 4.10
N LYS A 93 0.43 7.92 4.19
CA LYS A 93 1.80 8.15 4.65
C LYS A 93 1.91 8.30 6.16
N ASP A 94 0.87 8.86 6.77
CA ASP A 94 0.87 9.18 8.18
C ASP A 94 0.16 8.08 8.98
N PRO A 95 0.73 7.63 10.11
CA PRO A 95 0.06 6.73 11.02
C PRO A 95 -1.24 7.34 11.55
N GLY A 96 -2.28 6.51 11.69
CA GLY A 96 -3.57 6.97 12.17
C GLY A 96 -4.71 6.01 11.82
N THR A 97 -5.93 6.40 12.16
CA THR A 97 -7.14 5.66 11.77
C THR A 97 -7.85 6.43 10.66
N TYR A 98 -8.15 5.74 9.58
CA TYR A 98 -8.78 6.28 8.39
C TYR A 98 -10.12 5.59 8.15
N GLU A 99 -11.12 6.37 7.73
CA GLU A 99 -12.48 5.87 7.53
C GLU A 99 -12.97 6.11 6.09
N PRO A 100 -12.44 5.37 5.09
CA PRO A 100 -12.96 5.44 3.74
C PRO A 100 -14.41 4.95 3.67
N LYS A 101 -15.26 5.71 2.96
CA LYS A 101 -16.68 5.41 2.76
C LYS A 101 -16.90 5.02 1.30
N VAL A 102 -17.23 3.77 1.08
CA VAL A 102 -17.51 3.25 -0.26
C VAL A 102 -19.00 3.08 -0.45
N LYS A 103 -19.50 3.70 -1.50
CA LYS A 103 -20.86 3.55 -1.99
C LYS A 103 -20.89 2.52 -3.09
N ALA A 104 -21.71 1.50 -2.92
CA ALA A 104 -22.11 0.56 -3.96
C ALA A 104 -23.45 1.01 -4.56
N THR A 105 -23.54 1.01 -5.88
CA THR A 105 -24.76 1.38 -6.63
C THR A 105 -25.11 0.26 -7.58
N CYS A 106 -26.33 -0.25 -7.53
CA CYS A 106 -26.83 -1.20 -8.49
C CYS A 106 -27.38 -0.53 -9.76
N SER A 107 -27.60 -1.32 -10.81
CA SER A 107 -28.05 -0.82 -12.12
C SER A 107 -29.43 -0.17 -12.08
N ASP A 108 -30.26 -0.46 -11.08
CA ASP A 108 -31.57 0.19 -10.86
C ASP A 108 -31.46 1.52 -10.09
N GLY A 109 -30.25 1.96 -9.76
CA GLY A 109 -29.95 3.22 -9.09
C GLY A 109 -30.05 3.18 -7.58
N LYS A 110 -30.32 2.03 -6.96
CA LYS A 110 -30.29 1.92 -5.48
C LYS A 110 -28.86 1.87 -4.98
N GLU A 111 -28.63 2.45 -3.81
CA GLU A 111 -27.30 2.69 -3.27
C GLU A 111 -27.17 2.23 -1.81
N LEU A 112 -25.99 1.74 -1.46
CA LEU A 112 -25.64 1.44 -0.08
C LEU A 112 -24.20 1.90 0.17
N THR A 113 -23.96 2.55 1.33
CA THR A 113 -22.63 2.97 1.71
C THR A 113 -22.13 2.16 2.90
N ALA A 114 -20.93 1.60 2.78
CA ALA A 114 -20.19 1.01 3.88
C ALA A 114 -19.02 1.91 4.28
N THR A 115 -18.77 1.97 5.59
CA THR A 115 -17.60 2.63 6.17
C THR A 115 -16.56 1.56 6.52
N PHE A 116 -15.34 1.77 6.08
CA PHE A 116 -14.21 0.93 6.44
C PHE A 116 -13.42 1.63 7.55
N THR A 117 -12.84 0.87 8.47
CA THR A 117 -11.95 1.39 9.51
C THR A 117 -10.56 0.81 9.29
N ILE A 118 -9.62 1.63 8.83
CA ILE A 118 -8.28 1.19 8.48
C ILE A 118 -7.28 1.85 9.42
N THR A 119 -6.53 1.02 10.15
CA THR A 119 -5.43 1.48 10.99
C THR A 119 -4.15 1.50 10.18
N VAL A 120 -3.54 2.67 10.04
CA VAL A 120 -2.21 2.82 9.44
C VAL A 120 -1.21 2.89 10.59
N THR A 121 -0.32 1.90 10.64
CA THR A 121 0.74 1.82 11.66
C THR A 121 2.01 2.49 11.19
N GLU A 122 2.88 2.85 12.13
CA GLU A 122 4.16 3.48 11.80
C GLU A 122 5.04 2.56 10.95
N ALA A 123 5.70 3.13 9.94
CA ALA A 123 6.68 2.39 9.17
C ALA A 123 7.90 2.09 10.04
N PRO A 124 8.40 0.84 10.05
CA PRO A 124 9.55 0.46 10.89
C PRO A 124 10.84 1.23 10.56
N HIS A 125 10.87 1.89 9.41
CA HIS A 125 11.95 2.79 8.99
C HIS A 125 11.31 4.14 8.69
N GLY A 126 11.57 5.13 9.51
CA GLY A 126 11.03 6.48 9.33
C GLY A 126 11.16 6.95 7.87
N LEU A 127 10.14 7.65 7.39
CA LEU A 127 10.14 8.26 6.05
C LEU A 127 11.14 9.44 5.96
N ASP A 128 11.70 9.85 7.09
CA ASP A 128 12.74 10.86 7.22
C ASP A 128 14.11 10.26 6.88
N ALA A 129 14.30 9.95 5.59
CA ALA A 129 15.63 9.70 5.08
C ALA A 129 16.44 11.00 5.24
N GLN A 130 17.16 11.12 6.33
CA GLN A 130 18.27 12.06 6.39
C GLN A 130 19.23 11.65 5.28
N TYR A 131 19.51 12.57 4.37
CA TYR A 131 20.56 12.42 3.37
C TYR A 131 21.91 12.33 4.06
N ASN A 132 22.25 11.16 4.55
CA ASN A 132 23.61 10.85 4.96
C ASN A 132 24.36 10.49 3.69
N TYR A 133 25.23 11.36 3.25
CA TYR A 133 26.23 11.07 2.24
C TYR A 133 27.20 10.05 2.87
N ASP A 134 26.91 8.77 2.65
CA ASP A 134 27.75 7.69 3.09
C ASP A 134 28.59 7.21 1.90
N GLU A 135 29.87 7.59 1.89
CA GLU A 135 30.83 7.22 0.85
C GLU A 135 31.45 5.84 1.10
N THR A 136 30.96 5.09 2.07
CA THR A 136 31.50 3.76 2.38
C THR A 136 31.11 2.79 1.25
N PRO A 137 32.06 2.01 0.68
CA PRO A 137 31.75 0.97 -0.28
C PRO A 137 30.74 -0.03 0.30
N ALA A 138 29.78 -0.43 -0.50
CA ALA A 138 28.76 -1.41 -0.11
C ALA A 138 28.44 -2.34 -1.27
N LYS A 139 28.44 -3.66 -1.01
CA LYS A 139 28.08 -4.65 -2.03
C LYS A 139 26.60 -4.64 -2.37
N GLU A 140 25.77 -4.20 -1.44
CA GLU A 140 24.32 -4.12 -1.59
C GLU A 140 23.74 -3.04 -0.68
N VAL A 141 22.58 -2.51 -1.06
CA VAL A 141 21.81 -1.54 -0.26
C VAL A 141 20.35 -1.93 -0.32
N THR A 142 19.68 -1.96 0.83
CA THR A 142 18.22 -2.15 0.87
C THR A 142 17.51 -0.81 0.87
N VAL A 143 16.58 -0.65 -0.07
CA VAL A 143 15.74 0.55 -0.21
C VAL A 143 14.26 0.14 -0.24
N TYR A 144 13.40 1.05 0.16
CA TYR A 144 11.94 0.85 0.08
C TYR A 144 11.41 1.55 -1.17
N VAL A 145 10.72 0.79 -2.02
CA VAL A 145 10.30 1.25 -3.35
C VAL A 145 8.79 1.22 -3.47
N THR A 146 8.23 2.34 -3.93
CA THR A 146 6.86 2.41 -4.41
C THR A 146 6.86 2.86 -5.86
N ILE A 147 6.26 2.05 -6.74
CA ILE A 147 6.02 2.41 -8.13
C ILE A 147 4.53 2.35 -8.39
N SER A 148 3.97 3.44 -8.86
CA SER A 148 2.53 3.53 -9.12
C SER A 148 2.25 4.09 -10.52
N ASN A 149 1.15 3.63 -11.10
CA ASN A 149 0.56 4.23 -12.29
C ASN A 149 -0.80 4.82 -11.91
N ASP A 150 -0.98 6.10 -12.14
CA ASP A 150 -2.21 6.80 -11.76
C ASP A 150 -2.58 6.57 -10.27
N GLY A 151 -1.55 6.60 -9.38
CA GLY A 151 -1.68 6.40 -7.93
C GLY A 151 -2.03 4.96 -7.50
N VAL A 152 -2.19 4.01 -8.41
CA VAL A 152 -2.31 2.58 -8.07
C VAL A 152 -0.93 1.94 -8.15
N PRO A 153 -0.44 1.31 -7.08
CA PRO A 153 0.81 0.57 -7.12
C PRO A 153 0.78 -0.54 -8.17
N ILE A 154 1.86 -0.63 -8.93
CA ILE A 154 1.97 -1.63 -9.97
C ILE A 154 2.38 -2.99 -9.41
N ARG A 155 2.10 -4.04 -10.19
CA ARG A 155 2.57 -5.40 -9.91
C ARG A 155 3.68 -5.77 -10.87
N GLY A 156 4.74 -6.35 -10.33
CA GLY A 156 5.76 -7.03 -11.13
C GLY A 156 5.18 -8.28 -11.84
N ARG A 157 5.90 -8.82 -12.79
CA ARG A 157 5.50 -10.05 -13.50
C ARG A 157 5.36 -11.27 -12.58
N ASP A 158 6.06 -11.28 -11.47
CA ASP A 158 5.95 -12.32 -10.43
C ASP A 158 4.74 -12.11 -9.48
N GLY A 159 3.92 -11.08 -9.72
CA GLY A 159 2.78 -10.70 -8.89
C GLY A 159 3.12 -9.83 -7.69
N THR A 160 4.39 -9.53 -7.44
CA THR A 160 4.82 -8.67 -6.33
C THR A 160 4.25 -7.26 -6.49
N VAL A 161 3.58 -6.75 -5.47
CA VAL A 161 3.13 -5.35 -5.42
C VAL A 161 4.30 -4.46 -5.05
N LEU A 162 4.60 -3.48 -5.90
CA LEU A 162 5.67 -2.51 -5.67
C LEU A 162 5.14 -1.29 -4.91
N CYS A 163 4.78 -1.52 -3.64
CA CYS A 163 4.34 -0.49 -2.71
C CYS A 163 5.06 -0.67 -1.38
N HIS A 164 5.87 0.31 -1.01
CA HIS A 164 6.76 0.26 0.17
C HIS A 164 7.49 -1.09 0.29
N LYS A 165 7.88 -1.62 -0.86
CA LYS A 165 8.55 -2.93 -0.96
C LYS A 165 10.02 -2.77 -0.65
N ALA A 166 10.53 -3.52 0.33
CA ALA A 166 11.97 -3.62 0.58
C ALA A 166 12.64 -4.34 -0.59
N ILE A 167 13.60 -3.69 -1.22
CA ILE A 167 14.39 -4.20 -2.34
C ILE A 167 15.87 -4.10 -1.96
N THR A 168 16.56 -5.23 -1.94
CA THR A 168 18.01 -5.27 -1.79
C THR A 168 18.64 -5.22 -3.18
N VAL A 169 19.34 -4.13 -3.45
CA VAL A 169 19.97 -3.85 -4.73
C VAL A 169 21.44 -4.18 -4.64
N PRO A 170 21.98 -5.11 -5.45
CA PRO A 170 23.40 -5.38 -5.47
C PRO A 170 24.16 -4.27 -6.21
N TYR A 171 25.44 -4.09 -5.87
CA TYR A 171 26.38 -3.38 -6.72
C TYR A 171 26.80 -4.29 -7.89
N PHE A 172 26.80 -3.77 -9.10
CA PHE A 172 27.21 -4.46 -10.31
C PHE A 172 27.84 -3.50 -11.32
N ASP A 173 28.62 -4.03 -12.24
CA ASP A 173 29.25 -3.23 -13.29
C ASP A 173 28.21 -2.72 -14.31
N LEU A 174 28.14 -1.40 -14.45
CA LEU A 174 27.25 -0.71 -15.39
C LEU A 174 27.76 -0.80 -16.85
N GLY A 175 29.03 -1.17 -17.09
CA GLY A 175 29.58 -1.38 -18.43
C GLY A 175 28.82 -2.43 -19.23
N ARG A 176 28.22 -3.42 -18.55
CA ARG A 176 27.32 -4.40 -19.16
C ARG A 176 26.15 -3.76 -19.93
N TYR A 177 25.70 -2.59 -19.52
CA TYR A 177 24.59 -1.85 -20.13
C TYR A 177 25.08 -0.69 -21.02
N ASN A 178 26.40 -0.59 -21.24
CA ASN A 178 27.06 0.55 -21.90
C ASN A 178 26.76 1.89 -21.19
N LEU A 179 26.62 1.85 -19.87
CA LEU A 179 26.31 3.03 -19.04
C LEU A 179 27.48 3.47 -18.16
N ASP A 180 28.63 2.82 -18.25
CA ASP A 180 29.84 3.12 -17.50
C ASP A 180 30.37 4.52 -17.81
N GLU A 181 30.43 4.92 -19.10
CA GLU A 181 30.82 6.27 -19.47
C GLU A 181 29.87 7.33 -18.94
N TYR A 182 28.55 7.08 -19.05
CA TYR A 182 27.53 8.02 -18.56
C TYR A 182 27.57 8.16 -17.04
N TYR A 183 27.82 7.05 -16.34
CA TYR A 183 27.88 7.04 -14.88
C TYR A 183 29.15 7.70 -14.33
N ARG A 184 30.27 7.59 -15.07
CA ARG A 184 31.55 8.23 -14.72
C ARG A 184 31.56 9.74 -15.03
N TYR A 185 30.62 10.19 -15.86
CA TYR A 185 30.52 11.61 -16.22
C TYR A 185 29.80 12.38 -15.12
N HIS A 186 30.56 12.90 -14.18
CA HIS A 186 30.06 13.86 -13.21
C HIS A 186 30.38 15.29 -13.66
N THR A 187 29.37 16.14 -13.61
CA THR A 187 29.58 17.57 -13.68
C THR A 187 29.90 18.06 -12.26
N GLU A 188 31.14 18.05 -11.89
CA GLU A 188 31.59 18.80 -10.72
C GLU A 188 31.57 20.28 -11.11
N ASN A 189 30.72 21.07 -10.46
CA ASN A 189 30.57 22.52 -10.71
C ASN A 189 30.19 22.90 -12.16
N GLY A 190 29.54 22.05 -12.90
CA GLY A 190 29.14 22.33 -14.29
C GLY A 190 30.26 22.20 -15.32
N GLU A 191 31.44 21.72 -14.97
CA GLU A 191 32.63 21.68 -15.84
C GLU A 191 32.91 20.34 -16.50
N GLY A 192 32.02 19.36 -16.39
CA GLY A 192 32.12 18.07 -17.07
C GLY A 192 33.46 17.35 -16.86
N LYS A 193 33.80 17.03 -15.64
CA LYS A 193 34.99 16.22 -15.34
C LYS A 193 34.60 14.77 -15.10
N TYR A 194 35.38 13.85 -15.69
CA TYR A 194 35.35 12.45 -15.29
C TYR A 194 35.91 12.33 -13.89
N ILE A 195 35.13 11.80 -12.96
CA ILE A 195 35.60 11.46 -11.62
C ILE A 195 36.11 10.00 -11.66
N ASP A 196 37.29 9.78 -12.18
CA ASP A 196 37.90 8.44 -12.22
C ASP A 196 38.44 7.99 -10.84
N GLU A 197 38.64 8.92 -9.92
CA GLU A 197 39.43 8.64 -8.72
C GLU A 197 38.59 8.36 -7.46
N ASN A 198 37.27 8.58 -7.51
CA ASN A 198 36.39 8.43 -6.34
C ASN A 198 35.08 7.72 -6.65
N ILE A 199 35.09 6.71 -7.51
CA ILE A 199 33.89 5.88 -7.69
C ILE A 199 33.73 5.02 -6.45
N VAL A 200 32.76 5.38 -5.64
CA VAL A 200 32.37 4.55 -4.50
C VAL A 200 31.63 3.33 -5.04
N GLU A 201 32.20 2.15 -4.83
CA GLU A 201 31.60 0.86 -5.21
C GLU A 201 30.37 0.59 -4.31
N ARG A 202 29.27 1.24 -4.63
CA ARG A 202 28.00 1.01 -3.94
C ARG A 202 26.81 1.20 -4.91
N PRO A 203 25.67 0.55 -4.65
CA PRO A 203 24.47 0.72 -5.48
C PRO A 203 23.97 2.16 -5.47
N THR A 204 23.61 2.64 -6.66
CA THR A 204 23.02 3.96 -6.88
C THR A 204 21.57 3.85 -7.37
N GLY A 205 20.89 4.97 -7.59
CA GLY A 205 19.57 5.00 -8.21
C GLY A 205 19.52 4.31 -9.58
N LEU A 206 20.61 4.35 -10.37
CA LEU A 206 20.69 3.66 -11.65
C LEU A 206 20.76 2.14 -11.47
N HIS A 207 21.52 1.64 -10.50
CA HIS A 207 21.52 0.21 -10.15
C HIS A 207 20.12 -0.26 -9.74
N LEU A 208 19.43 0.52 -8.89
CA LEU A 208 18.05 0.23 -8.51
C LEU A 208 17.13 0.15 -9.73
N TYR A 209 17.21 1.13 -10.62
CA TYR A 209 16.37 1.19 -11.81
C TYR A 209 16.56 -0.05 -12.70
N LEU A 210 17.80 -0.42 -13.01
CA LEU A 210 18.12 -1.57 -13.84
C LEU A 210 17.69 -2.88 -13.16
N TYR A 211 17.95 -3.03 -11.87
CA TYR A 211 17.52 -4.20 -11.12
C TYR A 211 15.99 -4.35 -11.13
N LEU A 212 15.25 -3.27 -10.94
CA LEU A 212 13.79 -3.28 -11.00
C LEU A 212 13.28 -3.67 -12.39
N LEU A 213 13.88 -3.12 -13.46
CA LEU A 213 13.53 -3.50 -14.83
C LEU A 213 13.71 -4.98 -15.07
N GLU A 214 14.87 -5.54 -14.75
CA GLU A 214 15.15 -6.96 -14.98
C GLU A 214 14.29 -7.87 -14.12
N ARG A 215 14.19 -7.58 -12.82
CA ARG A 215 13.50 -8.45 -11.86
C ARG A 215 11.99 -8.42 -12.01
N TYR A 216 11.40 -7.24 -12.09
CA TYR A 216 9.95 -7.08 -11.98
C TYR A 216 9.25 -6.78 -13.31
N PHE A 217 9.92 -6.18 -14.27
CA PHE A 217 9.32 -5.85 -15.58
C PHE A 217 9.66 -6.85 -16.66
N ILE A 218 10.91 -7.28 -16.75
CA ILE A 218 11.34 -8.35 -17.66
C ILE A 218 10.97 -9.71 -17.06
N GLY A 219 11.11 -9.86 -15.74
CA GLY A 219 10.78 -11.08 -15.00
C GLY A 219 11.92 -12.07 -14.95
N LEU A 220 13.16 -11.60 -14.95
CA LEU A 220 14.31 -12.48 -14.75
C LEU A 220 14.31 -13.06 -13.33
N PRO A 221 14.76 -14.31 -13.14
CA PRO A 221 15.07 -14.84 -11.82
C PRO A 221 16.12 -13.96 -11.12
N GLU A 222 16.02 -13.85 -9.79
CA GLU A 222 16.91 -12.98 -9.00
C GLU A 222 18.39 -13.28 -9.23
N GLU A 223 18.73 -14.56 -9.34
CA GLU A 223 20.10 -15.02 -9.61
C GLU A 223 20.64 -14.65 -11.01
N GLN A 224 19.78 -14.16 -11.91
CA GLN A 224 20.14 -13.71 -13.25
C GLN A 224 20.11 -12.18 -13.39
N CYS A 225 19.53 -11.48 -12.42
CA CYS A 225 19.47 -10.03 -12.46
C CYS A 225 20.85 -9.41 -12.30
N CYS A 226 21.17 -8.47 -13.18
CA CYS A 226 22.38 -7.65 -13.11
C CYS A 226 23.71 -8.47 -13.13
N LYS A 227 23.71 -9.63 -13.82
CA LYS A 227 24.89 -10.48 -14.00
C LYS A 227 25.46 -10.42 -15.40
#